data_c84669e0e42cef6bf8c4143e76dbf581
#
_entry.id   c84669e0e42cef6bf8c4143e76dbf581
#
_cell.length_a   1.000
_cell.length_b   1.000
_cell.length_c   1.000
_cell.angle_alpha   90.00
_cell.angle_beta   90.00
_cell.angle_gamma   90.00
#
_symmetry.space_group_name_H-M   'P 1'
#
loop_
_entity.id
_entity.type
_entity.pdbx_description
1 polymer ?
#
loop_
_entity_poly.entity_id
_entity_poly.type
_entity_poly.pdbx_seq_one_letter_code
_entity_poly.pdbx_strand_id
1 'polypeptide(L)'
;DGVANPAWWQYGNSVWINSGMGINQPSLNVATFDGLDSLGKPYSVNDVLAKGFADKMVSAPIRMDEVETANRTNVAITFFYQYKGHGEAPDVGDILSLHFKNDLGQWAQVWSIENNGTLVSDQFIRVTIPITNASYFHDAFQFRFQNFARLSGPYDTWHVDYVYINNGKPQTGIFYPLFPDRTISQPLTSLFKDYRAVPIKHFFNDPAASLR
;
A
#
# COMPACT_ATOMS: atom_id res chain seq x y z
N ASP A 1 3.90 12.25 -7.26
CA ASP A 1 4.05 10.81 -7.50
C ASP A 1 5.46 10.36 -7.18
N GLY A 2 5.63 9.12 -6.75
CA GLY A 2 6.93 8.50 -6.46
C GLY A 2 7.31 8.40 -4.99
N VAL A 3 6.92 9.33 -4.15
CA VAL A 3 7.32 9.38 -2.73
C VAL A 3 6.11 9.46 -1.81
N ALA A 4 6.15 8.72 -0.71
CA ALA A 4 5.11 8.77 0.32
C ALA A 4 5.08 10.14 1.02
N ASN A 5 3.87 10.62 1.36
CA ASN A 5 3.69 11.91 2.01
C ASN A 5 4.39 11.93 3.39
N PRO A 6 5.38 12.83 3.62
CA PRO A 6 6.16 12.85 4.86
C PRO A 6 5.36 13.29 6.10
N ALA A 7 4.15 13.83 5.94
CA ALA A 7 3.26 14.12 7.06
C ALA A 7 2.71 12.85 7.71
N TRP A 8 2.62 11.76 6.96
CA TRP A 8 2.03 10.49 7.40
C TRP A 8 3.04 9.34 7.45
N TRP A 9 4.12 9.44 6.67
CA TRP A 9 5.08 8.38 6.49
C TRP A 9 6.49 8.87 6.79
N GLN A 10 7.26 8.02 7.43
CA GLN A 10 8.65 8.32 7.78
C GLN A 10 9.49 8.48 6.50
N TYR A 11 10.46 9.40 6.53
CA TYR A 11 11.41 9.55 5.43
C TYR A 11 12.26 8.27 5.25
N GLY A 12 12.65 7.98 3.99
CA GLY A 12 13.49 6.82 3.68
C GLY A 12 12.73 5.50 3.49
N ASN A 13 11.41 5.58 3.27
CA ASN A 13 10.65 4.42 2.79
C ASN A 13 11.10 4.05 1.36
N SER A 14 11.15 2.76 1.06
CA SER A 14 11.62 2.23 -0.24
C SER A 14 10.50 1.91 -1.22
N VAL A 15 9.24 2.03 -0.82
CA VAL A 15 8.08 1.77 -1.68
C VAL A 15 7.89 2.84 -2.74
N TRP A 16 7.42 2.43 -3.91
CA TRP A 16 7.06 3.35 -5.00
C TRP A 16 5.58 3.73 -4.93
N ILE A 17 5.30 5.03 -4.78
CA ILE A 17 3.93 5.56 -4.78
C ILE A 17 3.53 5.89 -6.22
N ASN A 18 2.51 5.20 -6.73
CA ASN A 18 2.10 5.34 -8.13
C ASN A 18 0.61 5.03 -8.33
N SER A 19 0.08 5.39 -9.49
CA SER A 19 -1.31 5.13 -9.88
C SER A 19 -1.46 4.07 -10.98
N GLY A 20 -0.37 3.44 -11.41
CA GLY A 20 -0.35 2.58 -12.60
C GLY A 20 -0.12 1.11 -12.33
N MET A 21 0.36 0.72 -11.14
CA MET A 21 0.72 -0.67 -10.86
C MET A 21 -0.41 -1.48 -10.21
N GLY A 22 -1.32 -0.83 -9.48
CA GLY A 22 -2.50 -1.50 -8.94
C GLY A 22 -3.60 -1.67 -9.99
N ILE A 23 -4.38 -2.72 -9.87
CA ILE A 23 -5.57 -2.99 -10.69
C ILE A 23 -6.82 -2.70 -9.85
N ASN A 24 -7.70 -1.80 -10.29
CA ASN A 24 -8.91 -1.40 -9.57
C ASN A 24 -8.63 -0.93 -8.14
N GLN A 25 -7.61 -0.10 -7.99
CA GLN A 25 -7.18 0.40 -6.67
C GLN A 25 -8.27 1.23 -5.99
N PRO A 26 -8.41 1.13 -4.65
CA PRO A 26 -9.42 1.86 -3.88
C PRO A 26 -9.23 3.37 -3.88
N SER A 27 -7.99 3.87 -4.01
CA SER A 27 -7.68 5.29 -4.01
C SER A 27 -6.80 5.71 -5.19
N LEU A 28 -6.41 6.99 -5.27
CA LEU A 28 -5.68 7.54 -6.41
C LEU A 28 -4.30 6.91 -6.63
N ASN A 29 -3.57 6.63 -5.55
CA ASN A 29 -2.21 6.08 -5.59
C ASN A 29 -2.11 4.87 -4.69
N VAL A 30 -1.26 3.92 -5.08
CA VAL A 30 -0.92 2.77 -4.26
C VAL A 30 0.54 2.81 -3.84
N ALA A 31 0.87 2.20 -2.70
CA ALA A 31 2.24 1.89 -2.32
C ALA A 31 2.62 0.53 -2.91
N THR A 32 3.56 0.53 -3.85
CA THR A 32 4.07 -0.67 -4.51
C THR A 32 5.38 -1.10 -3.86
N PHE A 33 5.43 -2.33 -3.41
CA PHE A 33 6.60 -3.06 -2.91
C PHE A 33 7.10 -3.90 -4.09
N ASP A 34 8.18 -3.49 -4.72
CA ASP A 34 8.66 -4.07 -5.97
C ASP A 34 10.06 -4.69 -5.88
N GLY A 35 10.66 -4.72 -4.67
CA GLY A 35 11.98 -5.29 -4.44
C GLY A 35 13.14 -4.39 -4.87
N LEU A 36 12.88 -3.11 -5.14
CA LEU A 36 13.91 -2.11 -5.43
C LEU A 36 14.06 -1.09 -4.29
N ASP A 37 15.25 -0.56 -4.11
CA ASP A 37 15.48 0.53 -3.17
C ASP A 37 14.82 1.85 -3.63
N SER A 38 14.88 2.88 -2.80
CA SER A 38 14.32 4.21 -3.10
C SER A 38 14.93 4.91 -4.33
N LEU A 39 16.01 4.38 -4.88
CA LEU A 39 16.67 4.84 -6.09
C LEU A 39 16.38 3.94 -7.31
N GLY A 40 15.52 2.94 -7.16
CA GLY A 40 15.18 1.97 -8.19
C GLY A 40 16.29 0.95 -8.46
N LYS A 41 17.14 0.66 -7.47
CA LYS A 41 18.24 -0.31 -7.60
C LYS A 41 17.94 -1.58 -6.83
N PRO A 42 18.36 -2.75 -7.33
CA PRO A 42 18.30 -4.01 -6.59
C PRO A 42 19.08 -3.93 -5.27
N TYR A 43 18.56 -4.56 -4.22
CA TYR A 43 19.26 -4.70 -2.92
C TYR A 43 20.46 -5.63 -3.02
N SER A 44 20.44 -6.61 -3.94
CA SER A 44 21.54 -7.52 -4.22
C SER A 44 21.83 -7.54 -5.71
N VAL A 45 23.05 -7.11 -6.11
CA VAL A 45 23.48 -7.10 -7.53
C VAL A 45 24.37 -8.30 -7.88
N ASN A 46 24.89 -9.00 -6.89
CA ASN A 46 25.87 -10.08 -7.09
C ASN A 46 25.30 -11.49 -6.95
N ASP A 47 24.08 -11.60 -6.41
CA ASP A 47 23.39 -12.87 -6.22
C ASP A 47 21.95 -12.75 -6.72
N VAL A 48 21.68 -13.35 -7.88
CA VAL A 48 20.37 -13.32 -8.54
C VAL A 48 19.30 -14.11 -7.79
N LEU A 49 19.70 -14.99 -6.87
CA LEU A 49 18.79 -15.81 -6.06
C LEU A 49 18.64 -15.29 -4.63
N ALA A 50 19.31 -14.19 -4.29
CA ALA A 50 19.21 -13.61 -2.96
C ALA A 50 17.76 -13.27 -2.63
N LYS A 51 17.29 -13.75 -1.47
CA LYS A 51 15.97 -13.43 -0.88
C LYS A 51 16.15 -12.81 0.51
N GLY A 52 15.26 -11.92 0.88
CA GLY A 52 15.30 -11.25 2.17
C GLY A 52 14.22 -10.21 2.32
N PHE A 53 14.26 -9.49 3.45
CA PHE A 53 13.42 -8.31 3.62
C PHE A 53 13.91 -7.21 2.66
N ALA A 54 13.00 -6.80 1.78
CA ALA A 54 13.24 -5.80 0.73
C ALA A 54 12.64 -4.44 1.13
N ASP A 55 11.48 -4.11 0.59
CA ASP A 55 10.85 -2.81 0.81
C ASP A 55 10.20 -2.70 2.16
N LYS A 56 10.18 -1.48 2.67
CA LYS A 56 9.46 -1.13 3.89
C LYS A 56 8.80 0.22 3.78
N MET A 57 7.65 0.35 4.44
CA MET A 57 6.91 1.59 4.59
C MET A 57 6.53 1.78 6.05
N VAL A 58 7.11 2.76 6.70
CA VAL A 58 6.97 3.04 8.15
C VAL A 58 6.13 4.28 8.34
N SER A 59 5.13 4.23 9.21
CA SER A 59 4.31 5.40 9.55
C SER A 59 5.11 6.46 10.31
N ALA A 60 4.70 7.72 10.23
CA ALA A 60 5.07 8.72 11.21
C ALA A 60 4.61 8.27 12.60
N PRO A 61 5.22 8.76 13.71
CA PRO A 61 4.76 8.49 15.06
C PRO A 61 3.33 8.97 15.29
N ILE A 62 2.53 8.16 15.95
CA ILE A 62 1.12 8.39 16.23
C ILE A 62 0.90 8.44 17.73
N ARG A 63 0.16 9.45 18.21
CA ARG A 63 -0.18 9.65 19.62
C ARG A 63 -1.33 8.73 20.05
N MET A 64 -1.01 7.44 20.24
CA MET A 64 -2.00 6.46 20.69
C MET A 64 -2.30 6.56 22.20
N ASP A 65 -1.46 7.23 22.96
CA ASP A 65 -1.69 7.58 24.37
C ASP A 65 -2.91 8.48 24.57
N GLU A 66 -3.28 9.29 23.56
CA GLU A 66 -4.46 10.16 23.58
C GLU A 66 -5.78 9.40 23.42
N VAL A 67 -5.73 8.12 23.08
CA VAL A 67 -6.93 7.28 23.01
C VAL A 67 -7.41 6.95 24.42
N GLU A 68 -8.60 7.40 24.77
CA GLU A 68 -9.25 7.09 26.05
C GLU A 68 -9.29 5.59 26.30
N THR A 69 -9.01 5.17 27.52
CA THR A 69 -8.95 3.74 27.90
C THR A 69 -10.23 2.96 27.52
N ALA A 70 -11.39 3.58 27.68
CA ALA A 70 -12.68 2.96 27.33
C ALA A 70 -12.80 2.67 25.82
N ASN A 71 -12.09 3.39 24.96
CA ASN A 71 -12.14 3.27 23.51
C ASN A 71 -11.02 2.38 22.94
N ARG A 72 -10.03 1.99 23.72
CA ARG A 72 -8.86 1.22 23.25
C ARG A 72 -9.23 -0.14 22.67
N THR A 73 -10.29 -0.76 23.14
CA THR A 73 -10.79 -2.04 22.59
C THR A 73 -11.44 -1.92 21.21
N ASN A 74 -11.71 -0.68 20.76
CA ASN A 74 -12.36 -0.40 19.49
C ASN A 74 -11.37 0.09 18.41
N VAL A 75 -10.08 0.20 18.75
CA VAL A 75 -9.07 0.68 17.81
C VAL A 75 -8.67 -0.43 16.85
N ALA A 76 -8.62 -0.10 15.59
CA ALA A 76 -8.15 -1.01 14.54
C ALA A 76 -7.44 -0.25 13.42
N ILE A 77 -6.46 -0.90 12.81
CA ILE A 77 -5.91 -0.51 11.52
C ILE A 77 -6.62 -1.28 10.42
N THR A 78 -7.02 -0.59 9.38
CA THR A 78 -7.59 -1.19 8.17
C THR A 78 -6.78 -0.75 6.97
N PHE A 79 -6.57 -1.66 6.04
CA PHE A 79 -5.88 -1.42 4.78
C PHE A 79 -6.37 -2.40 3.71
N PHE A 80 -6.01 -2.11 2.48
CA PHE A 80 -6.23 -3.01 1.36
C PHE A 80 -4.89 -3.45 0.79
N TYR A 81 -4.77 -4.71 0.43
CA TYR A 81 -3.61 -5.21 -0.28
C TYR A 81 -4.00 -5.91 -1.57
N GLN A 82 -3.10 -5.90 -2.53
CA GLN A 82 -3.24 -6.63 -3.78
C GLN A 82 -1.94 -7.38 -4.07
N TYR A 83 -2.11 -8.61 -4.51
CA TYR A 83 -1.06 -9.47 -5.01
C TYR A 83 -0.81 -9.17 -6.48
N LYS A 84 0.43 -9.00 -6.91
CA LYS A 84 0.86 -8.81 -8.28
C LYS A 84 0.41 -7.49 -8.94
N GLY A 85 -0.88 -7.25 -9.12
CA GLY A 85 -1.36 -6.14 -9.96
C GLY A 85 -0.80 -6.23 -11.38
N HIS A 86 -0.18 -5.15 -11.87
CA HIS A 86 0.53 -5.11 -13.16
C HIS A 86 2.01 -5.50 -13.06
N GLY A 87 2.52 -5.82 -11.87
CA GLY A 87 3.89 -6.29 -11.66
C GLY A 87 4.06 -7.79 -11.87
N GLU A 88 5.18 -8.31 -11.42
CA GLU A 88 5.45 -9.74 -11.34
C GLU A 88 4.79 -10.35 -10.10
N ALA A 89 4.36 -11.59 -10.21
CA ALA A 89 3.77 -12.30 -9.09
C ALA A 89 4.85 -12.70 -8.09
N PRO A 90 4.67 -12.43 -6.79
CA PRO A 90 5.55 -12.98 -5.76
C PRO A 90 5.69 -14.49 -5.86
N ASP A 91 6.90 -15.00 -5.67
CA ASP A 91 7.19 -16.43 -5.62
C ASP A 91 6.50 -17.10 -4.42
N VAL A 92 6.38 -18.43 -4.46
CA VAL A 92 5.92 -19.20 -3.30
C VAL A 92 6.90 -18.97 -2.13
N GLY A 93 6.35 -18.64 -0.97
CA GLY A 93 7.12 -18.31 0.23
C GLY A 93 7.42 -16.83 0.41
N ASP A 94 7.11 -15.97 -0.59
CA ASP A 94 7.27 -14.54 -0.42
C ASP A 94 6.09 -13.95 0.37
N ILE A 95 6.38 -12.95 1.19
CA ILE A 95 5.49 -12.47 2.24
C ILE A 95 5.32 -10.96 2.15
N LEU A 96 4.08 -10.48 2.30
CA LEU A 96 3.80 -9.12 2.76
C LEU A 96 3.40 -9.17 4.23
N SER A 97 3.96 -8.30 5.06
CA SER A 97 3.74 -8.31 6.51
C SER A 97 3.46 -6.92 7.07
N LEU A 98 2.69 -6.89 8.17
CA LEU A 98 2.43 -5.70 8.99
C LEU A 98 3.01 -5.90 10.39
N HIS A 99 3.72 -4.91 10.88
CA HIS A 99 4.34 -4.91 12.20
C HIS A 99 3.91 -3.69 12.99
N PHE A 100 3.77 -3.84 14.30
CA PHE A 100 3.55 -2.75 15.25
C PHE A 100 4.77 -2.57 16.14
N LYS A 101 5.05 -1.32 16.49
CA LYS A 101 6.12 -0.95 17.40
C LYS A 101 5.55 -0.74 18.80
N ASN A 102 6.06 -1.48 19.79
CA ASN A 102 5.64 -1.34 21.17
C ASN A 102 6.35 -0.17 21.90
N ASP A 103 5.98 0.09 23.14
CA ASP A 103 6.53 1.12 24.02
C ASP A 103 8.02 0.93 24.37
N LEU A 104 8.54 -0.29 24.18
CA LEU A 104 9.97 -0.60 24.30
C LEU A 104 10.74 -0.39 22.99
N GLY A 105 10.08 0.09 21.94
CA GLY A 105 10.67 0.29 20.62
C GLY A 105 10.84 -0.98 19.78
N GLN A 106 10.29 -2.12 20.21
CA GLN A 106 10.41 -3.40 19.53
C GLN A 106 9.30 -3.57 18.50
N TRP A 107 9.63 -4.15 17.34
CA TRP A 107 8.69 -4.46 16.28
C TRP A 107 8.15 -5.90 16.44
N ALA A 108 6.83 -6.03 16.45
CA ALA A 108 6.13 -7.31 16.47
C ALA A 108 5.31 -7.46 15.20
N GLN A 109 5.43 -8.59 14.51
CA GLN A 109 4.58 -8.93 13.38
C GLN A 109 3.16 -9.25 13.90
N VAL A 110 2.18 -8.54 13.35
CA VAL A 110 0.76 -8.67 13.76
C VAL A 110 -0.11 -9.24 12.66
N TRP A 111 0.38 -9.21 11.43
CA TRP A 111 -0.28 -9.81 10.27
C TRP A 111 0.76 -10.13 9.19
N SER A 112 0.47 -11.16 8.39
CA SER A 112 1.17 -11.43 7.14
C SER A 112 0.29 -12.21 6.18
N ILE A 113 0.62 -12.08 4.90
CA ILE A 113 0.13 -12.95 3.83
C ILE A 113 1.33 -13.51 3.09
N GLU A 114 1.33 -14.82 2.89
CA GLU A 114 2.34 -15.55 2.14
C GLU A 114 1.77 -16.02 0.83
N ASN A 115 2.54 -15.95 -0.24
CA ASN A 115 2.17 -16.62 -1.47
C ASN A 115 2.38 -18.13 -1.32
N ASN A 116 1.30 -18.86 -1.18
CA ASN A 116 1.25 -20.32 -1.13
C ASN A 116 0.80 -20.97 -2.45
N GLY A 117 0.78 -20.19 -3.54
CA GLY A 117 0.32 -20.63 -4.87
C GLY A 117 -1.19 -20.59 -5.06
N THR A 118 -1.97 -20.09 -4.10
CA THR A 118 -3.45 -20.00 -4.20
C THR A 118 -3.98 -18.57 -4.28
N LEU A 119 -3.10 -17.56 -4.21
CA LEU A 119 -3.52 -16.16 -4.28
C LEU A 119 -4.06 -15.81 -5.66
N VAL A 120 -5.19 -15.13 -5.67
CA VAL A 120 -5.83 -14.62 -6.88
C VAL A 120 -5.45 -13.16 -7.03
N SER A 121 -4.82 -12.81 -8.17
CA SER A 121 -4.53 -11.42 -8.52
C SER A 121 -5.78 -10.71 -9.03
N ASP A 122 -5.75 -9.40 -9.11
CA ASP A 122 -6.69 -8.48 -9.74
C ASP A 122 -7.69 -7.82 -8.79
N GLN A 123 -7.72 -8.17 -7.49
CA GLN A 123 -8.59 -7.53 -6.52
C GLN A 123 -7.81 -7.05 -5.30
N PHE A 124 -8.18 -5.86 -4.80
CA PHE A 124 -7.73 -5.42 -3.49
C PHE A 124 -8.54 -6.11 -2.40
N ILE A 125 -7.83 -6.76 -1.49
CA ILE A 125 -8.40 -7.49 -0.36
C ILE A 125 -8.29 -6.62 0.88
N ARG A 126 -9.40 -6.38 1.55
CA ARG A 126 -9.45 -5.63 2.81
C ARG A 126 -9.00 -6.47 3.98
N VAL A 127 -8.14 -5.89 4.81
CA VAL A 127 -7.69 -6.45 6.08
C VAL A 127 -7.99 -5.45 7.20
N THR A 128 -8.45 -5.95 8.35
CA THR A 128 -8.67 -5.15 9.56
C THR A 128 -8.02 -5.86 10.74
N ILE A 129 -7.08 -5.21 11.39
CA ILE A 129 -6.32 -5.75 12.53
C ILE A 129 -6.63 -4.92 13.78
N PRO A 130 -7.24 -5.52 14.82
CA PRO A 130 -7.45 -4.84 16.09
C PRO A 130 -6.13 -4.46 16.78
N ILE A 131 -6.09 -3.26 17.37
CA ILE A 131 -4.96 -2.79 18.17
C ILE A 131 -5.44 -2.82 19.63
N THR A 132 -5.19 -3.92 20.35
CA THR A 132 -5.74 -4.14 21.70
C THR A 132 -4.70 -4.25 22.80
N ASN A 133 -3.43 -4.55 22.44
CA ASN A 133 -2.38 -4.69 23.43
C ASN A 133 -2.00 -3.31 24.00
N ALA A 134 -1.98 -3.21 25.33
CA ALA A 134 -1.69 -1.97 26.05
C ALA A 134 -0.34 -1.34 25.67
N SER A 135 0.66 -2.14 25.30
CA SER A 135 1.98 -1.68 24.89
C SER A 135 2.00 -0.87 23.59
N TYR A 136 0.90 -0.85 22.84
CA TYR A 136 0.78 -0.05 21.60
C TYR A 136 0.16 1.34 21.85
N PHE A 137 -0.37 1.60 23.07
CA PHE A 137 -1.01 2.88 23.40
C PHE A 137 -0.01 3.84 24.09
N HIS A 138 0.98 4.27 23.32
CA HIS A 138 2.01 5.23 23.74
C HIS A 138 2.14 6.39 22.75
N ASP A 139 2.93 7.40 23.07
CA ASP A 139 3.05 8.67 22.35
C ASP A 139 3.81 8.61 21.02
N ALA A 140 4.46 7.49 20.75
CA ALA A 140 5.28 7.28 19.55
C ALA A 140 4.97 5.94 18.84
N PHE A 141 3.70 5.52 18.88
CA PHE A 141 3.27 4.31 18.16
C PHE A 141 3.56 4.45 16.68
N GLN A 142 4.08 3.37 16.10
CA GLN A 142 4.31 3.26 14.66
C GLN A 142 3.89 1.89 14.16
N PHE A 143 3.48 1.83 12.91
CA PHE A 143 3.33 0.58 12.18
C PHE A 143 4.21 0.57 10.93
N ARG A 144 4.49 -0.63 10.44
CA ARG A 144 5.35 -0.84 9.28
C ARG A 144 4.81 -1.96 8.41
N PHE A 145 4.63 -1.68 7.12
CA PHE A 145 4.53 -2.72 6.10
C PHE A 145 5.94 -3.09 5.61
N GLN A 146 6.15 -4.36 5.30
CA GLN A 146 7.41 -4.87 4.79
C GLN A 146 7.15 -6.14 3.97
N ASN A 147 7.88 -6.30 2.85
CA ASN A 147 7.87 -7.55 2.10
C ASN A 147 9.15 -8.35 2.32
N PHE A 148 9.04 -9.66 2.21
CA PHE A 148 10.14 -10.60 2.04
C PHE A 148 10.04 -11.10 0.59
N ALA A 149 11.10 -10.89 -0.19
CA ALA A 149 11.08 -11.02 -1.63
C ALA A 149 12.48 -11.33 -2.17
N ARG A 150 12.57 -11.52 -3.48
CA ARG A 150 13.84 -11.54 -4.19
C ARG A 150 14.48 -10.16 -4.15
N LEU A 151 15.79 -10.11 -3.92
CA LEU A 151 16.55 -8.87 -3.74
C LEU A 151 17.30 -8.41 -5.01
N SER A 152 17.24 -9.18 -6.09
CA SER A 152 18.07 -8.98 -7.29
C SER A 152 17.41 -8.19 -8.41
N GLY A 153 16.18 -7.72 -8.23
CA GLY A 153 15.47 -6.97 -9.25
C GLY A 153 14.01 -6.67 -8.86
N PRO A 154 13.23 -6.08 -9.78
CA PRO A 154 11.84 -5.72 -9.55
C PRO A 154 10.91 -6.93 -9.65
N TYR A 155 11.09 -7.85 -8.74
CA TYR A 155 10.30 -9.07 -8.62
C TYR A 155 9.37 -9.02 -7.42
N ASP A 156 8.38 -9.94 -7.36
CA ASP A 156 7.60 -10.21 -6.16
C ASP A 156 6.75 -9.01 -5.69
N THR A 157 5.95 -8.47 -6.62
CA THR A 157 5.23 -7.22 -6.41
C THR A 157 3.99 -7.39 -5.53
N TRP A 158 3.89 -6.54 -4.50
CA TRP A 158 2.72 -6.34 -3.66
C TRP A 158 2.29 -4.88 -3.68
N HIS A 159 1.01 -4.64 -3.45
CA HIS A 159 0.45 -3.29 -3.34
C HIS A 159 -0.29 -3.13 -2.03
N VAL A 160 -0.16 -1.96 -1.41
CA VAL A 160 -0.94 -1.56 -0.22
C VAL A 160 -1.61 -0.22 -0.53
N ASP A 161 -2.89 -0.11 -0.18
CA ASP A 161 -3.67 1.09 -0.40
C ASP A 161 -4.63 1.35 0.75
N TYR A 162 -5.11 2.57 0.86
CA TYR A 162 -6.17 3.02 1.75
C TYR A 162 -5.96 2.60 3.21
N VAL A 163 -4.80 2.95 3.77
CA VAL A 163 -4.43 2.63 5.15
C VAL A 163 -5.03 3.65 6.10
N TYR A 164 -5.80 3.21 7.08
CA TYR A 164 -6.33 4.08 8.12
C TYR A 164 -6.44 3.41 9.48
N ILE A 165 -6.31 4.21 10.54
CA ILE A 165 -6.54 3.79 11.93
C ILE A 165 -7.73 4.58 12.45
N ASN A 166 -8.65 3.90 13.12
CA ASN A 166 -9.76 4.54 13.81
C ASN A 166 -10.06 3.85 15.16
N ASN A 167 -10.83 4.53 16.00
CA ASN A 167 -11.32 4.02 17.29
C ASN A 167 -12.82 3.66 17.23
N GLY A 168 -13.37 3.51 16.03
CA GLY A 168 -14.71 2.97 15.85
C GLY A 168 -14.71 1.45 15.98
N LYS A 169 -15.87 0.84 16.29
CA LYS A 169 -15.97 -0.63 16.32
C LYS A 169 -15.48 -1.19 14.99
N PRO A 170 -14.54 -2.17 15.01
CA PRO A 170 -14.16 -2.88 13.81
C PRO A 170 -15.44 -3.47 13.18
N GLN A 171 -15.79 -3.00 12.00
CA GLN A 171 -16.98 -3.52 11.34
C GLN A 171 -16.67 -4.92 10.82
N THR A 172 -17.12 -5.93 11.54
CA THR A 172 -17.22 -7.30 11.05
C THR A 172 -18.36 -7.33 10.04
N GLY A 173 -18.08 -7.49 8.77
CA GLY A 173 -19.10 -7.60 7.74
C GLY A 173 -18.91 -6.63 6.58
N ILE A 174 -19.99 -6.31 5.89
CA ILE A 174 -20.02 -5.50 4.69
C ILE A 174 -19.39 -4.13 4.93
N PHE A 175 -18.41 -3.80 4.13
CA PHE A 175 -17.78 -2.49 4.12
C PHE A 175 -18.80 -1.44 3.69
N TYR A 176 -19.24 -0.64 4.64
CA TYR A 176 -19.77 0.67 4.33
C TYR A 176 -18.63 1.66 4.51
N PRO A 177 -18.18 2.35 3.48
CA PRO A 177 -17.30 3.49 3.66
C PRO A 177 -18.11 4.54 4.43
N LEU A 178 -17.94 4.56 5.75
CA LEU A 178 -18.54 5.60 6.61
C LEU A 178 -17.89 6.97 6.39
N PHE A 179 -16.83 7.01 5.60
CA PHE A 179 -16.20 8.23 5.18
C PHE A 179 -16.79 8.67 3.84
N PRO A 180 -17.22 9.92 3.71
CA PRO A 180 -17.63 10.49 2.44
C PRO A 180 -16.40 10.75 1.56
N ASP A 181 -15.55 9.74 1.44
CA ASP A 181 -14.37 9.79 0.58
C ASP A 181 -14.80 9.37 -0.83
N ARG A 182 -14.71 10.32 -1.73
CA ARG A 182 -14.96 10.12 -3.15
C ARG A 182 -13.69 10.51 -3.89
N THR A 183 -13.02 9.53 -4.45
CA THR A 183 -11.85 9.77 -5.27
C THR A 183 -12.05 9.20 -6.67
N ILE A 184 -11.47 9.86 -7.65
CA ILE A 184 -11.32 9.33 -9.00
C ILE A 184 -9.96 8.64 -9.03
N SER A 185 -9.96 7.31 -8.90
CA SER A 185 -8.73 6.52 -8.93
C SER A 185 -8.14 6.38 -10.34
N GLN A 186 -9.01 6.50 -11.35
CA GLN A 186 -8.61 6.48 -12.76
C GLN A 186 -9.53 7.40 -13.57
N PRO A 187 -9.04 8.04 -14.65
CA PRO A 187 -9.93 8.70 -15.60
C PRO A 187 -10.94 7.70 -16.15
N LEU A 188 -12.23 8.01 -16.03
CA LEU A 188 -13.31 7.12 -16.47
C LEU A 188 -13.25 6.85 -17.97
N THR A 189 -12.83 7.84 -18.74
CA THR A 189 -12.67 7.74 -20.19
C THR A 189 -11.64 8.76 -20.68
N SER A 190 -10.96 8.44 -21.79
CA SER A 190 -10.14 9.44 -22.46
C SER A 190 -11.01 10.53 -23.09
N LEU A 191 -10.59 11.79 -23.00
CA LEU A 191 -11.18 12.89 -23.74
C LEU A 191 -10.99 12.74 -25.26
N PHE A 192 -10.02 11.95 -25.69
CA PHE A 192 -9.61 11.77 -27.06
C PHE A 192 -10.09 10.43 -27.65
N LYS A 193 -11.33 10.05 -27.36
CA LYS A 193 -11.94 8.77 -27.81
C LYS A 193 -11.09 7.55 -27.42
N ASP A 194 -10.62 6.81 -28.41
CA ASP A 194 -9.83 5.59 -28.22
C ASP A 194 -8.36 5.87 -27.92
N TYR A 195 -7.95 7.14 -27.96
CA TYR A 195 -6.57 7.56 -27.72
C TYR A 195 -6.43 8.21 -26.35
N ARG A 196 -5.30 8.01 -25.70
CA ARG A 196 -4.96 8.71 -24.44
C ARG A 196 -4.42 10.11 -24.68
N ALA A 197 -3.88 10.37 -25.86
CA ALA A 197 -3.37 11.66 -26.30
C ALA A 197 -3.51 11.78 -27.83
N VAL A 198 -3.58 13.01 -28.34
CA VAL A 198 -3.50 13.30 -29.76
C VAL A 198 -2.43 14.38 -30.00
N PRO A 199 -1.72 14.34 -31.14
CA PRO A 199 -0.82 15.41 -31.50
C PRO A 199 -1.56 16.74 -31.58
N ILE A 200 -0.96 17.80 -31.04
CA ILE A 200 -1.62 19.12 -30.95
C ILE A 200 -2.08 19.66 -32.30
N LYS A 201 -1.37 19.34 -33.38
CA LYS A 201 -1.75 19.73 -34.75
C LYS A 201 -3.05 19.05 -35.21
N HIS A 202 -3.27 17.79 -34.82
CA HIS A 202 -4.51 17.10 -35.14
C HIS A 202 -5.69 17.69 -34.39
N PHE A 203 -5.49 18.03 -33.12
CA PHE A 203 -6.52 18.67 -32.30
C PHE A 203 -6.93 20.02 -32.88
N PHE A 204 -6.01 20.88 -33.29
CA PHE A 204 -6.35 22.18 -33.87
C PHE A 204 -6.94 22.08 -35.28
N ASN A 205 -6.61 21.06 -36.05
CA ASN A 205 -7.18 20.88 -37.38
C ASN A 205 -8.63 20.38 -37.35
N ASP A 206 -8.96 19.50 -36.41
CA ASP A 206 -10.31 18.98 -36.21
C ASP A 206 -10.55 18.62 -34.75
N PRO A 207 -10.91 19.62 -33.91
CA PRO A 207 -11.20 19.36 -32.50
C PRO A 207 -12.36 18.40 -32.29
N ALA A 208 -13.41 18.48 -33.13
CA ALA A 208 -14.60 17.66 -33.00
C ALA A 208 -14.33 16.18 -33.28
N ALA A 209 -13.47 15.88 -34.24
CA ALA A 209 -13.03 14.51 -34.52
C ALA A 209 -12.10 13.96 -33.43
N SER A 210 -11.39 14.82 -32.70
CA SER A 210 -10.40 14.45 -31.68
C SER A 210 -11.00 14.29 -30.28
N LEU A 211 -12.16 14.90 -30.02
CA LEU A 211 -12.84 14.86 -28.72
C LEU A 211 -14.02 13.86 -28.72
N ARG A 212 -14.37 13.42 -27.53
CA ARG A 212 -15.52 12.56 -27.26
C ARG A 212 -16.78 13.36 -27.03
#